data_8f26cdca4ade5dc47960aa0147e6eeb9
#
_entry.id   8f26cdca4ade5dc47960aa0147e6eeb9
#
_cell.length_a   1.000
_cell.length_b   1.000
_cell.length_c   1.000
_cell.angle_alpha   90.00
_cell.angle_beta   90.00
_cell.angle_gamma   90.00
#
_symmetry.space_group_name_H-M   'P 1'
#
loop_
_entity.id
_entity.type
_entity.pdbx_description
1 polymer ?
#
loop_
_entity_poly.entity_id
_entity_poly.type
_entity_poly.pdbx_seq_one_letter_code
_entity_poly.pdbx_strand_id
1 'polypeptide(L)'
;MKVNRRTVLAGMGAAALAHGPLRAFALTSAQVGGYEFVSVSDGNLVLPRSFFFEGLPQEELAQVLAPFDLPQDQLAPPCNLTLLRNDDRVILFDAGAGPAFMPSAGSLSESLDAAGVAPEAVTDVVFTHGHPDHLWGVLDDFDDLVFPNARYHMGQVEWDYWRDPATVDTIGAARAAFAVGAARRLAAIEDRVAHFSDGDEVLPGIMAQASFGHTPGHMSFLLGSGSDALLIGGDAIGNHHLAFARPGWASGSDQDPERGAETRQRLLDRLADEQIWL
;
A
#
# COMPACT_ATOMS: atom_id res chain seq x y z
N MET A 1 -8.53 4.47 -27.38
CA MET A 1 -9.54 5.56 -27.35
C MET A 1 -9.12 6.52 -26.23
N LYS A 2 -8.65 7.73 -26.55
CA LYS A 2 -8.13 8.66 -25.53
C LYS A 2 -9.30 9.15 -24.67
N VAL A 3 -9.33 8.78 -23.40
CA VAL A 3 -10.33 9.27 -22.44
C VAL A 3 -10.02 10.72 -22.09
N ASN A 4 -10.92 11.64 -22.45
CA ASN A 4 -10.77 13.07 -22.24
C ASN A 4 -11.26 13.43 -20.83
N ARG A 5 -10.50 14.25 -20.10
CA ARG A 5 -10.76 14.71 -18.71
C ARG A 5 -12.16 15.31 -18.46
N ARG A 6 -12.93 15.57 -19.48
CA ARG A 6 -14.29 16.15 -19.38
C ARG A 6 -15.42 15.11 -19.16
N THR A 7 -15.16 13.82 -19.31
CA THR A 7 -16.19 12.77 -19.19
C THR A 7 -16.40 12.28 -17.75
N VAL A 8 -15.54 12.67 -16.81
CA VAL A 8 -15.60 12.21 -15.40
C VAL A 8 -16.58 13.04 -14.54
N LEU A 9 -17.09 14.17 -15.03
CA LEU A 9 -17.88 15.13 -14.21
C LEU A 9 -19.40 15.10 -14.44
N ALA A 10 -19.96 14.16 -15.20
CA ALA A 10 -21.38 14.15 -15.56
C ALA A 10 -22.16 12.94 -15.01
N GLY A 11 -22.09 12.68 -13.73
CA GLY A 11 -22.82 11.56 -13.12
C GLY A 11 -23.18 11.74 -11.64
N MET A 12 -23.54 12.96 -11.20
CA MET A 12 -24.07 13.15 -9.84
C MET A 12 -25.50 13.68 -9.89
N GLY A 13 -26.46 12.77 -9.89
CA GLY A 13 -27.87 13.04 -9.63
C GLY A 13 -28.21 12.70 -8.18
N ALA A 14 -28.70 13.71 -7.43
CA ALA A 14 -28.97 13.65 -6.00
C ALA A 14 -30.17 12.77 -5.64
N ALA A 15 -30.00 11.93 -4.61
CA ALA A 15 -31.08 11.48 -3.73
C ALA A 15 -30.59 11.61 -2.30
N ALA A 16 -31.02 12.68 -1.60
CA ALA A 16 -30.74 12.89 -0.18
C ALA A 16 -31.74 12.08 0.65
N LEU A 17 -31.25 11.11 1.43
CA LEU A 17 -31.94 10.55 2.59
C LEU A 17 -30.96 10.54 3.76
N ALA A 18 -31.43 11.06 4.90
CA ALA A 18 -30.68 11.32 6.11
C ALA A 18 -30.12 10.04 6.75
N HIS A 19 -28.80 9.90 6.63
CA HIS A 19 -27.97 9.06 7.49
C HIS A 19 -26.63 9.79 7.61
N GLY A 20 -25.87 9.61 8.69
CA GLY A 20 -24.62 10.34 8.99
C GLY A 20 -23.66 10.50 7.81
N PRO A 21 -22.53 11.17 7.94
CA PRO A 21 -21.69 11.50 6.80
C PRO A 21 -21.34 10.23 6.03
N LEU A 22 -22.02 10.03 4.87
CA LEU A 22 -21.65 8.99 3.91
C LEU A 22 -20.23 9.31 3.45
N ARG A 23 -19.25 8.53 3.89
CA ARG A 23 -17.92 8.53 3.30
C ARG A 23 -18.11 8.07 1.84
N ALA A 24 -18.00 8.99 0.90
CA ALA A 24 -17.99 8.64 -0.52
C ALA A 24 -16.60 8.09 -0.83
N PHE A 25 -16.47 6.78 -0.97
CA PHE A 25 -15.25 6.15 -1.51
C PHE A 25 -15.22 6.42 -3.02
N ALA A 26 -14.20 7.16 -3.46
CA ALA A 26 -13.94 7.35 -4.90
C ALA A 26 -13.26 6.07 -5.42
N LEU A 27 -14.05 5.12 -5.91
CA LEU A 27 -13.53 3.91 -6.54
C LEU A 27 -13.03 4.27 -7.95
N THR A 28 -11.73 4.06 -8.18
CA THR A 28 -11.13 4.11 -9.51
C THR A 28 -10.97 2.69 -10.00
N SER A 29 -11.44 2.38 -11.21
CA SER A 29 -11.30 1.05 -11.79
C SER A 29 -10.71 1.08 -13.19
N ALA A 30 -9.93 0.05 -13.54
CA ALA A 30 -9.34 -0.16 -14.86
C ALA A 30 -9.19 -1.67 -15.13
N GLN A 31 -8.91 -2.03 -16.40
CA GLN A 31 -8.58 -3.41 -16.78
C GLN A 31 -7.09 -3.53 -17.02
N VAL A 32 -6.42 -4.47 -16.36
CA VAL A 32 -4.99 -4.71 -16.48
C VAL A 32 -4.71 -6.21 -16.37
N GLY A 33 -3.97 -6.78 -17.32
CA GLY A 33 -3.45 -8.16 -17.22
C GLY A 33 -4.52 -9.24 -17.01
N GLY A 34 -5.76 -9.02 -17.48
CA GLY A 34 -6.87 -9.96 -17.29
C GLY A 34 -7.61 -9.80 -15.96
N TYR A 35 -7.29 -8.77 -15.19
CA TYR A 35 -7.97 -8.40 -13.95
C TYR A 35 -8.67 -7.05 -14.07
N GLU A 36 -9.80 -6.91 -13.39
CA GLU A 36 -10.32 -5.60 -13.02
C GLU A 36 -9.55 -5.10 -11.80
N PHE A 37 -8.85 -3.98 -11.97
CA PHE A 37 -8.21 -3.22 -10.89
C PHE A 37 -9.24 -2.30 -10.24
N VAL A 38 -9.27 -2.24 -8.92
CA VAL A 38 -10.06 -1.29 -8.14
C VAL A 38 -9.18 -0.74 -7.02
N SER A 39 -9.09 0.59 -6.91
CA SER A 39 -8.48 1.22 -5.74
C SER A 39 -9.50 1.28 -4.60
N VAL A 40 -9.16 0.72 -3.45
CA VAL A 40 -9.95 0.77 -2.20
C VAL A 40 -9.17 1.54 -1.14
N SER A 41 -9.88 2.14 -0.19
CA SER A 41 -9.27 3.00 0.83
C SER A 41 -9.45 2.42 2.21
N ASP A 42 -8.38 2.44 2.98
CA ASP A 42 -8.41 2.14 4.43
C ASP A 42 -8.46 3.43 5.30
N GLY A 43 -8.67 4.59 4.68
CA GLY A 43 -8.61 5.89 5.35
C GLY A 43 -7.27 6.58 5.13
N ASN A 44 -6.69 7.13 6.18
CA ASN A 44 -5.42 7.86 6.10
C ASN A 44 -4.61 7.75 7.39
N LEU A 45 -3.30 7.90 7.29
CA LEU A 45 -2.46 8.17 8.44
C LEU A 45 -2.53 9.65 8.84
N VAL A 46 -2.10 9.97 10.06
CA VAL A 46 -1.87 11.35 10.51
C VAL A 46 -0.47 11.40 11.09
N LEU A 47 0.45 12.01 10.37
CA LEU A 47 1.88 12.01 10.69
C LEU A 47 2.41 13.45 10.75
N PRO A 48 3.32 13.76 11.69
CA PRO A 48 3.90 15.09 11.77
C PRO A 48 4.69 15.40 10.48
N ARG A 49 4.66 16.65 10.07
CA ARG A 49 5.39 17.12 8.89
C ARG A 49 6.89 16.79 8.94
N SER A 50 7.49 16.82 10.13
CA SER A 50 8.88 16.45 10.37
C SER A 50 9.20 15.01 9.96
N PHE A 51 8.25 14.09 10.12
CA PHE A 51 8.42 12.69 9.71
C PHE A 51 8.82 12.56 8.22
N PHE A 52 8.29 13.42 7.36
CA PHE A 52 8.56 13.37 5.92
C PHE A 52 9.74 14.26 5.50
N PHE A 53 9.99 15.35 6.22
CA PHE A 53 10.80 16.45 5.68
C PHE A 53 11.99 16.84 6.56
N GLU A 54 12.12 16.25 7.77
CA GLU A 54 13.27 16.52 8.62
C GLU A 54 14.57 16.03 7.98
N GLY A 55 15.63 16.82 8.11
CA GLY A 55 16.95 16.47 7.55
C GLY A 55 17.12 16.74 6.05
N LEU A 56 16.05 17.10 5.32
CA LEU A 56 16.14 17.43 3.89
C LEU A 56 16.66 18.87 3.67
N PRO A 57 17.25 19.17 2.49
CA PRO A 57 17.70 20.51 2.13
C PRO A 57 16.53 21.50 2.08
N GLN A 58 16.40 22.37 3.09
CA GLN A 58 15.16 23.16 3.30
C GLN A 58 14.87 24.16 2.19
N GLU A 59 15.87 24.75 1.54
CA GLU A 59 15.68 25.68 0.43
C GLU A 59 15.11 24.98 -0.80
N GLU A 60 15.66 23.82 -1.17
CA GLU A 60 15.15 23.02 -2.28
C GLU A 60 13.79 22.41 -1.95
N LEU A 61 13.60 21.95 -0.70
CA LEU A 61 12.33 21.41 -0.22
C LEU A 61 11.20 22.45 -0.40
N ALA A 62 11.46 23.72 -0.02
CA ALA A 62 10.48 24.77 -0.19
C ALA A 62 10.09 24.97 -1.67
N GLN A 63 11.05 24.87 -2.59
CA GLN A 63 10.78 24.96 -4.03
C GLN A 63 9.95 23.78 -4.55
N VAL A 64 10.30 22.55 -4.12
CA VAL A 64 9.58 21.33 -4.52
C VAL A 64 8.13 21.36 -4.01
N LEU A 65 7.94 21.82 -2.78
CA LEU A 65 6.59 21.84 -2.15
C LEU A 65 5.75 23.07 -2.52
N ALA A 66 6.34 24.11 -3.11
CA ALA A 66 5.62 25.34 -3.45
C ALA A 66 4.32 25.17 -4.29
N PRO A 67 4.23 24.17 -5.21
CA PRO A 67 3.00 23.94 -5.97
C PRO A 67 1.88 23.30 -5.15
N PHE A 68 2.16 22.80 -3.96
CA PHE A 68 1.22 22.03 -3.13
C PHE A 68 0.79 22.87 -1.92
N ASP A 69 -0.50 22.93 -1.69
CA ASP A 69 -1.07 23.57 -0.49
C ASP A 69 -1.08 22.59 0.69
N LEU A 70 0.11 22.31 1.23
CA LEU A 70 0.28 21.34 2.31
C LEU A 70 0.13 21.99 3.70
N PRO A 71 -0.58 21.32 4.63
CA PRO A 71 -0.64 21.74 6.02
C PRO A 71 0.74 21.90 6.65
N GLN A 72 0.88 22.83 7.60
CA GLN A 72 2.19 23.15 8.21
C GLN A 72 2.58 22.19 9.33
N ASP A 73 1.60 21.58 10.02
CA ASP A 73 1.85 20.80 11.23
C ASP A 73 1.96 19.30 10.95
N GLN A 74 1.02 18.76 10.18
CA GLN A 74 0.90 17.32 9.91
C GLN A 74 0.40 17.07 8.49
N LEU A 75 0.70 15.88 7.97
CA LEU A 75 0.17 15.39 6.71
C LEU A 75 -0.76 14.21 6.98
N ALA A 76 -1.69 14.01 6.06
CA ALA A 76 -2.66 12.92 6.11
C ALA A 76 -2.52 12.04 4.85
N PRO A 77 -1.42 11.27 4.69
CA PRO A 77 -1.26 10.39 3.54
C PRO A 77 -2.39 9.36 3.50
N PRO A 78 -3.05 9.18 2.34
CA PRO A 78 -4.10 8.19 2.20
C PRO A 78 -3.52 6.76 2.25
N CYS A 79 -4.23 5.85 2.91
CA CYS A 79 -3.97 4.42 2.86
C CYS A 79 -4.84 3.81 1.74
N ASN A 80 -4.30 3.79 0.53
CA ASN A 80 -4.96 3.20 -0.63
C ASN A 80 -4.41 1.81 -0.89
N LEU A 81 -5.30 0.83 -1.04
CA LEU A 81 -4.96 -0.53 -1.36
C LEU A 81 -5.45 -0.89 -2.76
N THR A 82 -4.81 -1.90 -3.34
CA THR A 82 -5.19 -2.44 -4.64
C THR A 82 -6.02 -3.70 -4.47
N LEU A 83 -7.21 -3.69 -5.05
CA LEU A 83 -8.05 -4.88 -5.23
C LEU A 83 -7.99 -5.28 -6.70
N LEU A 84 -7.67 -6.53 -6.99
CA LEU A 84 -7.77 -7.14 -8.31
C LEU A 84 -8.84 -8.22 -8.30
N ARG A 85 -9.66 -8.28 -9.33
CA ARG A 85 -10.64 -9.37 -9.46
C ARG A 85 -10.82 -9.83 -10.90
N ASN A 86 -11.10 -11.11 -11.05
CA ASN A 86 -11.57 -11.74 -12.27
C ASN A 86 -12.63 -12.80 -11.91
N ASP A 87 -13.02 -13.65 -12.86
CA ASP A 87 -14.05 -14.68 -12.62
C ASP A 87 -13.66 -15.70 -11.54
N ASP A 88 -12.35 -15.92 -11.32
CA ASP A 88 -11.84 -16.98 -10.44
C ASP A 88 -11.31 -16.46 -9.10
N ARG A 89 -10.89 -15.17 -9.03
CA ARG A 89 -10.12 -14.64 -7.89
C ARG A 89 -10.54 -13.23 -7.51
N VAL A 90 -10.45 -12.98 -6.21
CA VAL A 90 -10.50 -11.67 -5.58
C VAL A 90 -9.22 -11.52 -4.76
N ILE A 91 -8.29 -10.71 -5.25
CA ILE A 91 -6.93 -10.55 -4.72
C ILE A 91 -6.82 -9.17 -4.10
N LEU A 92 -6.42 -9.10 -2.85
CA LEU A 92 -6.18 -7.85 -2.14
C LEU A 92 -4.67 -7.69 -1.91
N PHE A 93 -4.11 -6.55 -2.29
CA PHE A 93 -2.73 -6.18 -1.94
C PHE A 93 -2.75 -5.39 -0.65
N ASP A 94 -2.12 -5.98 0.38
CA ASP A 94 -2.12 -5.59 1.78
C ASP A 94 -3.50 -5.75 2.46
N ALA A 95 -3.53 -5.67 3.78
CA ALA A 95 -4.74 -5.88 4.59
C ALA A 95 -5.21 -4.60 5.31
N GLY A 96 -4.51 -3.48 5.12
CA GLY A 96 -4.79 -2.23 5.81
C GLY A 96 -4.32 -2.21 7.26
N ALA A 97 -4.68 -1.15 7.97
CA ALA A 97 -4.25 -0.85 9.34
C ALA A 97 -5.06 -1.60 10.40
N GLY A 98 -6.26 -1.99 10.05
CA GLY A 98 -7.20 -2.53 11.04
C GLY A 98 -7.56 -1.55 12.16
N PRO A 99 -8.30 -2.01 13.17
CA PRO A 99 -8.82 -1.13 14.20
C PRO A 99 -7.76 -0.67 15.23
N ALA A 100 -6.60 -1.34 15.28
CA ALA A 100 -5.63 -1.18 16.37
C ALA A 100 -4.51 -0.16 16.11
N PHE A 101 -4.43 0.46 14.92
CA PHE A 101 -3.30 1.32 14.56
C PHE A 101 -3.60 2.81 14.76
N MET A 102 -4.46 3.40 13.94
CA MET A 102 -4.82 4.82 14.01
C MET A 102 -6.33 5.03 13.86
N PRO A 103 -6.94 5.96 14.59
CA PRO A 103 -8.40 6.22 14.49
C PRO A 103 -8.85 6.73 13.10
N SER A 104 -7.91 7.23 12.28
CA SER A 104 -8.17 7.74 10.93
C SER A 104 -8.01 6.70 9.83
N ALA A 105 -7.52 5.51 10.16
CA ALA A 105 -7.37 4.35 9.29
C ALA A 105 -8.30 3.21 9.77
N GLY A 106 -8.26 2.05 9.12
CA GLY A 106 -9.07 0.88 9.48
C GLY A 106 -10.47 0.88 8.86
N SER A 107 -10.66 1.59 7.74
CA SER A 107 -11.95 1.66 7.01
C SER A 107 -12.02 0.68 5.83
N LEU A 108 -11.09 -0.26 5.71
CA LEU A 108 -10.99 -1.14 4.54
C LEU A 108 -12.25 -1.97 4.31
N SER A 109 -12.86 -2.51 5.36
CA SER A 109 -14.09 -3.31 5.25
C SER A 109 -15.26 -2.50 4.66
N GLU A 110 -15.40 -1.22 5.03
CA GLU A 110 -16.41 -0.33 4.48
C GLU A 110 -16.14 -0.04 2.98
N SER A 111 -14.87 0.09 2.61
CA SER A 111 -14.45 0.35 1.24
C SER A 111 -14.64 -0.89 0.35
N LEU A 112 -14.38 -2.08 0.87
CA LEU A 112 -14.65 -3.35 0.19
C LEU A 112 -16.16 -3.55 -0.03
N ASP A 113 -17.00 -3.27 0.97
CA ASP A 113 -18.46 -3.32 0.84
C ASP A 113 -18.94 -2.36 -0.26
N ALA A 114 -18.41 -1.13 -0.31
CA ALA A 114 -18.70 -0.18 -1.37
C ALA A 114 -18.26 -0.66 -2.77
N ALA A 115 -17.22 -1.49 -2.84
CA ALA A 115 -16.78 -2.17 -4.07
C ALA A 115 -17.58 -3.44 -4.38
N GLY A 116 -18.54 -3.81 -3.52
CA GLY A 116 -19.36 -5.02 -3.66
C GLY A 116 -18.61 -6.31 -3.32
N VAL A 117 -17.59 -6.24 -2.46
CA VAL A 117 -16.75 -7.37 -2.06
C VAL A 117 -16.90 -7.61 -0.56
N ALA A 118 -17.42 -8.76 -0.17
CA ALA A 118 -17.41 -9.20 1.22
C ALA A 118 -15.99 -9.73 1.58
N PRO A 119 -15.50 -9.51 2.81
CA PRO A 119 -14.19 -10.02 3.23
C PRO A 119 -14.00 -11.51 3.01
N GLU A 120 -15.05 -12.30 3.18
CA GLU A 120 -15.05 -13.76 2.97
C GLU A 120 -14.90 -14.16 1.49
N ALA A 121 -15.14 -13.22 0.56
CA ALA A 121 -14.97 -13.44 -0.88
C ALA A 121 -13.51 -13.23 -1.33
N VAL A 122 -12.66 -12.61 -0.50
CA VAL A 122 -11.23 -12.44 -0.80
C VAL A 122 -10.57 -13.81 -0.82
N THR A 123 -9.99 -14.16 -1.96
CA THR A 123 -9.34 -15.47 -2.17
C THR A 123 -7.86 -15.44 -1.83
N ASP A 124 -7.22 -14.29 -2.02
CA ASP A 124 -5.79 -14.11 -1.82
C ASP A 124 -5.50 -12.73 -1.23
N VAL A 125 -4.61 -12.65 -0.23
CA VAL A 125 -4.02 -11.42 0.28
C VAL A 125 -2.52 -11.46 0.01
N VAL A 126 -2.01 -10.48 -0.73
CA VAL A 126 -0.59 -10.40 -1.12
C VAL A 126 0.04 -9.20 -0.44
N PHE A 127 1.00 -9.42 0.43
CA PHE A 127 1.65 -8.34 1.16
C PHE A 127 2.81 -7.72 0.40
N THR A 128 2.82 -6.39 0.35
CA THR A 128 3.98 -5.62 -0.08
C THR A 128 5.04 -5.64 1.01
N HIS A 129 4.63 -5.42 2.26
CA HIS A 129 5.50 -5.44 3.43
C HIS A 129 4.70 -5.55 4.75
N GLY A 130 5.40 -5.57 5.90
CA GLY A 130 4.78 -5.85 7.20
C GLY A 130 4.56 -4.66 8.12
N HIS A 131 4.52 -3.41 7.62
CA HIS A 131 4.16 -2.25 8.45
C HIS A 131 2.69 -2.30 8.91
N PRO A 132 2.35 -1.57 9.99
CA PRO A 132 1.02 -1.63 10.59
C PRO A 132 -0.14 -1.34 9.63
N ASP A 133 0.00 -0.35 8.78
CA ASP A 133 -1.02 0.10 7.83
C ASP A 133 -1.17 -0.82 6.59
N HIS A 134 -0.37 -1.86 6.50
CA HIS A 134 -0.41 -2.89 5.46
C HIS A 134 -0.79 -4.27 6.01
N LEU A 135 -0.39 -4.58 7.25
CA LEU A 135 -0.52 -5.92 7.82
C LEU A 135 -1.55 -6.02 8.95
N TRP A 136 -1.79 -4.94 9.72
CA TRP A 136 -2.53 -5.10 10.98
C TRP A 136 -4.02 -5.39 10.78
N GLY A 137 -4.59 -5.07 9.64
CA GLY A 137 -5.96 -5.41 9.27
C GLY A 137 -6.20 -6.90 8.96
N VAL A 138 -5.19 -7.77 9.13
CA VAL A 138 -5.38 -9.23 9.10
C VAL A 138 -6.30 -9.71 10.21
N LEU A 139 -6.24 -9.05 11.39
CA LEU A 139 -7.03 -9.38 12.56
C LEU A 139 -8.02 -8.25 12.89
N ASP A 140 -9.20 -8.64 13.30
CA ASP A 140 -10.20 -7.73 13.87
C ASP A 140 -9.98 -7.47 15.37
N ASP A 141 -10.94 -6.79 16.02
CA ASP A 141 -10.91 -6.48 17.46
C ASP A 141 -11.02 -7.72 18.38
N PHE A 142 -11.43 -8.87 17.85
CA PHE A 142 -11.58 -10.13 18.55
C PHE A 142 -10.44 -11.11 18.30
N ASP A 143 -9.43 -10.70 17.52
CA ASP A 143 -8.33 -11.55 17.04
C ASP A 143 -8.77 -12.61 16.03
N ASP A 144 -9.92 -12.44 15.41
CA ASP A 144 -10.36 -13.29 14.32
C ASP A 144 -9.82 -12.78 12.97
N LEU A 145 -9.60 -13.70 12.02
CA LEU A 145 -9.14 -13.35 10.68
C LEU A 145 -10.22 -12.58 9.91
N VAL A 146 -9.91 -11.35 9.48
CA VAL A 146 -10.80 -10.53 8.65
C VAL A 146 -11.05 -11.18 7.28
N PHE A 147 -10.05 -11.87 6.73
CA PHE A 147 -10.15 -12.60 5.45
C PHE A 147 -10.05 -14.11 5.67
N PRO A 148 -11.11 -14.76 6.22
CA PRO A 148 -11.02 -16.14 6.75
C PRO A 148 -10.82 -17.19 5.65
N ASN A 149 -11.18 -16.89 4.40
CA ASN A 149 -11.06 -17.82 3.28
C ASN A 149 -9.81 -17.56 2.42
N ALA A 150 -9.06 -16.48 2.70
CA ALA A 150 -7.92 -16.10 1.90
C ALA A 150 -6.71 -17.02 2.12
N ARG A 151 -5.93 -17.23 1.06
CA ARG A 151 -4.55 -17.59 1.13
C ARG A 151 -3.72 -16.32 1.23
N TYR A 152 -2.71 -16.33 2.08
CA TYR A 152 -1.82 -15.19 2.27
C TYR A 152 -0.50 -15.42 1.52
N HIS A 153 0.09 -14.36 0.99
CA HIS A 153 1.35 -14.41 0.25
C HIS A 153 2.27 -13.31 0.75
N MET A 154 3.50 -13.65 1.12
CA MET A 154 4.50 -12.69 1.61
C MET A 154 5.88 -13.05 1.11
N GLY A 155 6.69 -12.03 0.77
CA GLY A 155 8.09 -12.23 0.41
C GLY A 155 8.86 -12.91 1.54
N GLN A 156 9.69 -13.92 1.21
CA GLN A 156 10.41 -14.70 2.23
C GLN A 156 11.28 -13.81 3.13
N VAL A 157 11.98 -12.83 2.53
CA VAL A 157 12.86 -11.91 3.30
C VAL A 157 12.05 -11.05 4.29
N GLU A 158 10.86 -10.59 3.87
CA GLU A 158 9.98 -9.80 4.71
C GLU A 158 9.40 -10.62 5.86
N TRP A 159 8.96 -11.85 5.55
CA TRP A 159 8.48 -12.80 6.54
C TRP A 159 9.56 -13.10 7.60
N ASP A 160 10.78 -13.46 7.17
CA ASP A 160 11.88 -13.80 8.05
C ASP A 160 12.24 -12.63 8.97
N TYR A 161 12.27 -11.41 8.42
CA TYR A 161 12.56 -10.20 9.19
C TYR A 161 11.53 -9.97 10.31
N TRP A 162 10.23 -10.01 10.01
CA TRP A 162 9.21 -9.72 11.02
C TRP A 162 8.94 -10.88 11.98
N ARG A 163 9.35 -12.10 11.63
CA ARG A 163 9.27 -13.27 12.49
C ARG A 163 10.53 -13.47 13.36
N ASP A 164 11.62 -12.79 13.05
CA ASP A 164 12.83 -12.85 13.89
C ASP A 164 12.57 -12.13 15.23
N PRO A 165 12.69 -12.81 16.38
CA PRO A 165 12.51 -12.17 17.67
C PRO A 165 13.52 -11.05 17.95
N ALA A 166 14.67 -11.02 17.28
CA ALA A 166 15.64 -9.95 17.42
C ALA A 166 15.19 -8.63 16.76
N THR A 167 14.20 -8.67 15.87
CA THR A 167 13.72 -7.47 15.17
C THR A 167 13.20 -6.42 16.14
N VAL A 168 12.52 -6.80 17.21
CA VAL A 168 12.01 -5.86 18.22
C VAL A 168 13.13 -5.01 18.86
N ASP A 169 14.30 -5.56 19.00
CA ASP A 169 15.46 -4.89 19.61
C ASP A 169 16.27 -4.07 18.59
N THR A 170 16.22 -4.45 17.31
CA THR A 170 17.07 -3.88 16.23
C THR A 170 16.36 -2.84 15.38
N ILE A 171 15.03 -2.87 15.29
CA ILE A 171 14.23 -1.94 14.44
C ILE A 171 14.23 -0.49 14.96
N GLY A 172 14.65 -0.29 16.21
CA GLY A 172 14.63 1.02 16.89
C GLY A 172 13.38 1.23 17.75
N ALA A 173 13.56 1.96 18.85
CA ALA A 173 12.54 2.12 19.90
C ALA A 173 11.20 2.66 19.37
N ALA A 174 11.23 3.58 18.39
CA ALA A 174 10.04 4.17 17.80
C ALA A 174 9.17 3.18 17.01
N ARG A 175 9.77 2.09 16.52
CA ARG A 175 9.10 1.06 15.71
C ARG A 175 8.99 -0.30 16.42
N ALA A 176 9.46 -0.43 17.65
CA ALA A 176 9.41 -1.71 18.39
C ALA A 176 8.01 -2.30 18.48
N ALA A 177 6.98 -1.45 18.65
CA ALA A 177 5.58 -1.88 18.63
C ALA A 177 5.14 -2.46 17.28
N PHE A 178 5.75 -2.04 16.18
CA PHE A 178 5.47 -2.58 14.85
C PHE A 178 5.95 -4.03 14.74
N ALA A 179 7.16 -4.32 15.24
CA ALA A 179 7.70 -5.68 15.27
C ALA A 179 6.82 -6.63 16.08
N VAL A 180 6.40 -6.22 17.28
CA VAL A 180 5.49 -7.01 18.12
C VAL A 180 4.14 -7.23 17.43
N GLY A 181 3.58 -6.19 16.85
CA GLY A 181 2.30 -6.25 16.14
C GLY A 181 2.35 -7.11 14.88
N ALA A 182 3.44 -7.03 14.12
CA ALA A 182 3.65 -7.85 12.93
C ALA A 182 3.81 -9.32 13.29
N ALA A 183 4.69 -9.65 14.26
CA ALA A 183 4.91 -11.03 14.70
C ALA A 183 3.61 -11.73 15.14
N ARG A 184 2.71 -10.99 15.83
CA ARG A 184 1.39 -11.51 16.26
C ARG A 184 0.52 -11.86 15.05
N ARG A 185 0.40 -10.98 14.05
CA ARG A 185 -0.46 -11.19 12.88
C ARG A 185 0.09 -12.27 11.96
N LEU A 186 1.41 -12.30 11.79
CA LEU A 186 2.05 -13.35 11.01
C LEU A 186 1.88 -14.74 11.66
N ALA A 187 1.89 -14.80 12.99
CA ALA A 187 1.59 -16.05 13.71
C ALA A 187 0.16 -16.54 13.45
N ALA A 188 -0.82 -15.64 13.31
CA ALA A 188 -2.21 -15.99 13.07
C ALA A 188 -2.46 -16.57 11.67
N ILE A 189 -1.59 -16.29 10.70
CA ILE A 189 -1.71 -16.77 9.30
C ILE A 189 -0.65 -17.80 8.92
N GLU A 190 0.21 -18.23 9.85
CA GLU A 190 1.39 -19.07 9.58
C GLU A 190 1.06 -20.32 8.76
N ASP A 191 -0.06 -20.99 9.06
CA ASP A 191 -0.49 -22.21 8.36
C ASP A 191 -1.08 -21.95 6.96
N ARG A 192 -1.28 -20.69 6.57
CA ARG A 192 -1.97 -20.30 5.34
C ARG A 192 -1.13 -19.42 4.41
N VAL A 193 0.12 -19.13 4.79
CA VAL A 193 0.99 -18.25 3.99
C VAL A 193 1.79 -19.07 2.98
N ALA A 194 1.88 -18.53 1.77
CA ALA A 194 2.83 -18.95 0.75
C ALA A 194 3.93 -17.91 0.61
N HIS A 195 5.18 -18.34 0.62
CA HIS A 195 6.32 -17.47 0.45
C HIS A 195 6.75 -17.41 -1.01
N PHE A 196 7.30 -16.27 -1.40
CA PHE A 196 7.85 -16.02 -2.72
C PHE A 196 9.14 -15.18 -2.63
N SER A 197 9.86 -15.12 -3.72
CA SER A 197 11.10 -14.36 -3.88
C SER A 197 11.01 -13.40 -5.05
N ASP A 198 12.05 -12.56 -5.20
CA ASP A 198 12.19 -11.69 -6.37
C ASP A 198 12.14 -12.46 -7.67
N GLY A 199 11.34 -12.01 -8.63
CA GLY A 199 11.16 -12.62 -9.93
C GLY A 199 10.14 -13.78 -9.97
N ASP A 200 9.56 -14.19 -8.85
CA ASP A 200 8.54 -15.23 -8.84
C ASP A 200 7.19 -14.71 -9.37
N GLU A 201 6.46 -15.56 -10.09
CA GLU A 201 5.04 -15.36 -10.37
C GLU A 201 4.23 -15.78 -9.15
N VAL A 202 3.77 -14.81 -8.37
CA VAL A 202 3.05 -15.06 -7.10
C VAL A 202 1.65 -15.62 -7.36
N LEU A 203 0.98 -15.05 -8.33
CA LEU A 203 -0.33 -15.46 -8.83
C LEU A 203 -0.33 -15.27 -10.36
N PRO A 204 -1.24 -15.90 -11.12
CA PRO A 204 -1.24 -15.81 -12.57
C PRO A 204 -1.16 -14.38 -13.10
N GLY A 205 -0.09 -14.05 -13.83
CA GLY A 205 0.16 -12.73 -14.40
C GLY A 205 0.67 -11.67 -13.42
N ILE A 206 1.00 -12.03 -12.17
CA ILE A 206 1.48 -11.13 -11.12
C ILE A 206 2.90 -11.50 -10.73
N MET A 207 3.87 -10.68 -11.14
CA MET A 207 5.29 -10.91 -10.91
C MET A 207 5.79 -10.10 -9.73
N ALA A 208 6.42 -10.76 -8.76
CA ALA A 208 7.08 -10.10 -7.63
C ALA A 208 8.39 -9.42 -8.07
N GLN A 209 8.66 -8.25 -7.52
CA GLN A 209 9.88 -7.49 -7.76
C GLN A 209 10.42 -6.94 -6.45
N ALA A 210 11.68 -7.25 -6.13
CA ALA A 210 12.33 -6.70 -4.95
C ALA A 210 12.43 -5.17 -5.03
N SER A 211 11.85 -4.51 -4.04
CA SER A 211 11.87 -3.06 -3.85
C SER A 211 12.29 -2.70 -2.42
N PHE A 212 13.35 -3.35 -1.96
CA PHE A 212 13.88 -3.24 -0.61
C PHE A 212 14.34 -1.83 -0.27
N GLY A 213 14.30 -1.49 1.02
CA GLY A 213 14.75 -0.21 1.57
C GLY A 213 13.70 0.40 2.49
N HIS A 214 12.45 0.47 2.06
CA HIS A 214 11.34 0.86 2.95
C HIS A 214 11.21 -0.10 4.13
N THR A 215 11.20 -1.40 3.84
CA THR A 215 11.54 -2.48 4.77
C THR A 215 12.62 -3.36 4.15
N PRO A 216 13.29 -4.25 4.93
CA PRO A 216 14.34 -5.14 4.42
C PRO A 216 13.88 -6.08 3.30
N GLY A 217 12.61 -6.47 3.29
CA GLY A 217 12.04 -7.41 2.33
C GLY A 217 10.87 -6.86 1.51
N HIS A 218 10.67 -5.52 1.47
CA HIS A 218 9.59 -4.88 0.72
C HIS A 218 9.53 -5.34 -0.75
N MET A 219 8.32 -5.65 -1.23
CA MET A 219 8.08 -6.13 -2.58
C MET A 219 7.08 -5.24 -3.32
N SER A 220 7.33 -5.00 -4.59
CA SER A 220 6.38 -4.42 -5.54
C SER A 220 5.91 -5.51 -6.51
N PHE A 221 4.80 -5.28 -7.23
CA PHE A 221 4.24 -6.30 -8.12
C PHE A 221 3.93 -5.73 -9.49
N LEU A 222 4.39 -6.40 -10.53
CA LEU A 222 4.15 -6.03 -11.91
C LEU A 222 3.03 -6.92 -12.50
N LEU A 223 2.02 -6.27 -13.08
CA LEU A 223 0.94 -6.90 -13.81
C LEU A 223 0.97 -6.49 -15.28
N GLY A 224 0.67 -7.42 -16.17
CA GLY A 224 0.63 -7.14 -17.60
C GLY A 224 2.00 -6.95 -18.22
N SER A 225 2.06 -6.32 -19.40
CA SER A 225 3.29 -6.09 -20.13
C SER A 225 3.19 -4.88 -21.05
N GLY A 226 4.34 -4.27 -21.37
CA GLY A 226 4.41 -3.08 -22.22
C GLY A 226 3.64 -1.89 -21.64
N SER A 227 3.02 -1.08 -22.51
CA SER A 227 2.27 0.12 -22.11
C SER A 227 0.98 -0.16 -21.34
N ASP A 228 0.55 -1.40 -21.26
CA ASP A 228 -0.62 -1.82 -20.48
C ASP A 228 -0.22 -2.45 -19.15
N ALA A 229 1.06 -2.38 -18.78
CA ALA A 229 1.55 -2.86 -17.51
C ALA A 229 1.20 -1.89 -16.37
N LEU A 230 0.95 -2.46 -15.19
CA LEU A 230 0.74 -1.73 -13.92
C LEU A 230 1.75 -2.24 -12.89
N LEU A 231 2.41 -1.33 -12.20
CA LEU A 231 3.22 -1.62 -11.02
C LEU A 231 2.43 -1.26 -9.76
N ILE A 232 2.20 -2.23 -8.89
CA ILE A 232 1.75 -2.00 -7.52
C ILE A 232 3.01 -1.75 -6.70
N GLY A 233 3.28 -0.47 -6.40
CA GLY A 233 4.55 -0.02 -5.83
C GLY A 233 4.70 -0.24 -4.33
N GLY A 234 3.58 -0.39 -3.61
CA GLY A 234 3.61 -0.31 -2.15
C GLY A 234 4.24 1.00 -1.70
N ASP A 235 5.00 0.96 -0.62
CA ASP A 235 5.65 2.13 -0.04
C ASP A 235 7.05 2.43 -0.59
N ALA A 236 7.50 1.69 -1.64
CA ALA A 236 8.80 1.94 -2.27
C ALA A 236 8.93 3.35 -2.87
N ILE A 237 7.81 3.97 -3.27
CA ILE A 237 7.78 5.34 -3.78
C ILE A 237 7.69 6.37 -2.65
N GLY A 238 6.93 6.07 -1.58
CA GLY A 238 6.77 6.94 -0.43
C GLY A 238 5.99 8.22 -0.73
N ASN A 239 6.42 9.35 -0.15
CA ASN A 239 5.70 10.61 -0.30
C ASN A 239 5.77 11.15 -1.75
N HIS A 240 4.67 11.10 -2.47
CA HIS A 240 4.58 11.48 -3.88
C HIS A 240 4.94 12.96 -4.17
N HIS A 241 4.78 13.87 -3.21
CA HIS A 241 5.19 15.27 -3.39
C HIS A 241 6.70 15.43 -3.57
N LEU A 242 7.48 14.52 -2.99
CA LEU A 242 8.94 14.50 -3.08
C LEU A 242 9.45 13.48 -4.10
N ALA A 243 8.90 12.27 -4.08
CA ALA A 243 9.44 11.12 -4.79
C ALA A 243 9.61 11.36 -6.29
N PHE A 244 8.63 12.00 -6.93
CA PHE A 244 8.70 12.29 -8.37
C PHE A 244 9.64 13.45 -8.72
N ALA A 245 9.86 14.39 -7.79
CA ALA A 245 10.74 15.53 -8.02
C ALA A 245 12.19 15.26 -7.58
N ARG A 246 12.37 14.47 -6.54
CA ARG A 246 13.66 14.18 -5.91
C ARG A 246 13.71 12.71 -5.43
N PRO A 247 13.68 11.71 -6.33
CA PRO A 247 13.62 10.29 -5.97
C PRO A 247 14.83 9.82 -5.14
N GLY A 248 15.99 10.45 -5.34
CA GLY A 248 17.21 10.16 -4.58
C GLY A 248 17.27 10.76 -3.18
N TRP A 249 16.24 11.49 -2.73
CA TRP A 249 16.22 11.97 -1.35
C TRP A 249 15.83 10.85 -0.39
N ALA A 250 16.48 10.86 0.79
CA ALA A 250 16.12 9.95 1.87
C ALA A 250 14.68 10.20 2.33
N SER A 251 13.96 9.13 2.65
CA SER A 251 12.63 9.20 3.24
C SER A 251 12.69 8.80 4.71
N GLY A 252 12.04 9.56 5.59
CA GLY A 252 11.93 9.21 7.01
C GLY A 252 11.11 7.95 7.28
N SER A 253 10.32 7.49 6.30
CA SER A 253 9.58 6.24 6.38
C SER A 253 10.46 5.00 6.13
N ASP A 254 11.55 5.14 5.39
CA ASP A 254 12.42 4.01 5.03
C ASP A 254 13.24 3.53 6.24
N GLN A 255 13.34 2.21 6.42
CA GLN A 255 14.21 1.61 7.44
C GLN A 255 15.69 1.65 7.00
N ASP A 256 15.93 1.58 5.70
CA ASP A 256 17.23 1.82 5.07
C ASP A 256 17.06 2.95 4.04
N PRO A 257 17.26 4.22 4.44
CA PRO A 257 17.00 5.38 3.59
C PRO A 257 17.86 5.44 2.33
N GLU A 258 19.10 4.95 2.38
CA GLU A 258 20.00 4.91 1.22
C GLU A 258 19.49 3.91 0.17
N ARG A 259 19.22 2.69 0.60
CA ARG A 259 18.65 1.66 -0.27
C ARG A 259 17.25 2.00 -0.77
N GLY A 260 16.41 2.62 0.06
CA GLY A 260 15.08 3.11 -0.32
C GLY A 260 15.17 4.15 -1.43
N ALA A 261 16.10 5.10 -1.33
CA ALA A 261 16.33 6.11 -2.36
C ALA A 261 16.83 5.49 -3.69
N GLU A 262 17.78 4.55 -3.64
CA GLU A 262 18.24 3.81 -4.83
C GLU A 262 17.11 3.01 -5.50
N THR A 263 16.31 2.32 -4.70
CA THR A 263 15.16 1.55 -5.18
C THR A 263 14.14 2.45 -5.86
N ARG A 264 13.79 3.57 -5.23
CA ARG A 264 12.84 4.56 -5.75
C ARG A 264 13.31 5.15 -7.08
N GLN A 265 14.59 5.55 -7.15
CA GLN A 265 15.17 6.07 -8.39
C GLN A 265 15.05 5.05 -9.52
N ARG A 266 15.50 3.81 -9.29
CA ARG A 266 15.44 2.71 -10.26
C ARG A 266 14.02 2.41 -10.72
N LEU A 267 13.05 2.38 -9.80
CA LEU A 267 11.65 2.14 -10.13
C LEU A 267 11.07 3.26 -10.98
N LEU A 268 11.29 4.52 -10.61
CA LEU A 268 10.75 5.66 -11.35
C LEU A 268 11.38 5.82 -12.73
N ASP A 269 12.68 5.58 -12.88
CA ASP A 269 13.37 5.56 -14.17
C ASP A 269 12.75 4.49 -15.08
N ARG A 270 12.54 3.28 -14.56
CA ARG A 270 11.92 2.20 -15.29
C ARG A 270 10.47 2.50 -15.70
N LEU A 271 9.66 3.02 -14.78
CA LEU A 271 8.27 3.38 -15.06
C LEU A 271 8.18 4.41 -16.20
N ALA A 272 9.10 5.39 -16.21
CA ALA A 272 9.17 6.39 -17.25
C ALA A 272 9.63 5.82 -18.60
N ASP A 273 10.67 5.00 -18.59
CA ASP A 273 11.26 4.42 -19.82
C ASP A 273 10.33 3.40 -20.49
N GLU A 274 9.70 2.53 -19.69
CA GLU A 274 8.80 1.48 -20.18
C GLU A 274 7.34 1.92 -20.27
N GLN A 275 7.02 3.15 -19.83
CA GLN A 275 5.67 3.72 -19.81
C GLN A 275 4.66 2.87 -19.00
N ILE A 276 5.12 2.30 -17.88
CA ILE A 276 4.33 1.48 -16.97
C ILE A 276 3.48 2.40 -16.07
N TRP A 277 2.25 2.01 -15.81
CA TRP A 277 1.36 2.69 -14.86
C TRP A 277 1.78 2.39 -13.40
N LEU A 278 1.58 3.36 -12.50
CA LEU A 278 1.82 3.23 -11.04
C LEU A 278 0.51 3.46 -10.30
#